data_ccb8ded72ac215aa606c27cd4565d9ea
#
_entry.id   ccb8ded72ac215aa606c27cd4565d9ea
#
_cell.length_a   1.000
_cell.length_b   1.000
_cell.length_c   1.000
_cell.angle_alpha   90.00
_cell.angle_beta   90.00
_cell.angle_gamma   90.00
#
_symmetry.space_group_name_H-M   'P 1'
#
loop_
_entity.id
_entity.type
_entity.pdbx_description
1 polymer ?
#
loop_
_entity_poly.entity_id
_entity_poly.type
_entity_poly.pdbx_seq_one_letter_code
_entity_poly.pdbx_strand_id
1 'polypeptide(L)'
;MQSIKKFTDGEEARRSWKKSLNPETCTIENFNLSCAGVFSRYANITLDSNPKRGTTIMTTPVYSDIWKQTGEYIYIIVKDGFVMKIGGTRTSMRERWVSYLCGHCVPQRNKKNGESYPGKMSVTNAHLYHTIEHDLLENEGKWEFWCWKLPVSIVQVDIMGVPTEIVAQTFHAYESRCMEKFREITGHTPLLCDNADPSYR
;
A
#
# COMPACT_ATOMS: atom_id res chain seq x y z
N MET A 1 -4.66 -19.70 9.60
CA MET A 1 -3.33 -20.13 10.12
C MET A 1 -2.24 -20.14 9.06
N GLN A 2 -2.48 -20.63 7.84
CA GLN A 2 -1.48 -20.62 6.75
C GLN A 2 -1.02 -19.21 6.32
N SER A 3 -1.90 -18.22 6.40
CA SER A 3 -1.55 -16.84 6.02
C SER A 3 -0.50 -16.20 6.94
N ILE A 4 -0.60 -16.41 8.26
CA ILE A 4 0.34 -15.81 9.23
C ILE A 4 1.76 -16.38 9.08
N LYS A 5 1.91 -17.65 8.78
CA LYS A 5 3.21 -18.24 8.44
C LYS A 5 3.85 -17.59 7.21
N LYS A 6 3.03 -17.17 6.23
CA LYS A 6 3.51 -16.50 5.02
C LYS A 6 4.18 -15.16 5.29
N PHE A 7 3.74 -14.44 6.32
CA PHE A 7 4.23 -13.10 6.63
C PHE A 7 5.45 -13.08 7.55
N THR A 8 5.74 -14.20 8.21
CA THR A 8 6.97 -14.36 9.01
C THR A 8 8.10 -15.03 8.23
N ASP A 9 7.79 -15.61 7.06
CA ASP A 9 8.76 -16.26 6.20
C ASP A 9 9.08 -15.35 5.00
N GLY A 10 10.17 -14.63 5.14
CA GLY A 10 10.65 -13.73 4.09
C GLY A 10 10.99 -14.44 2.78
N GLU A 11 11.33 -15.73 2.82
CA GLU A 11 11.53 -16.51 1.59
C GLU A 11 10.21 -16.72 0.84
N GLU A 12 9.09 -16.89 1.54
CA GLU A 12 7.79 -17.07 0.90
C GLU A 12 7.29 -15.76 0.30
N ALA A 13 7.48 -14.63 0.99
CA ALA A 13 7.24 -13.29 0.42
C ALA A 13 8.08 -13.06 -0.84
N ARG A 14 9.35 -13.42 -0.81
CA ARG A 14 10.26 -13.33 -1.98
C ARG A 14 9.83 -14.25 -3.12
N ARG A 15 9.40 -15.49 -2.84
CA ARG A 15 8.90 -16.41 -3.87
C ARG A 15 7.60 -15.92 -4.50
N SER A 16 6.69 -15.37 -3.72
CA SER A 16 5.46 -14.76 -4.21
C SER A 16 5.77 -13.57 -5.12
N TRP A 17 6.72 -12.74 -4.73
CA TRP A 17 7.17 -11.63 -5.53
C TRP A 17 7.80 -12.07 -6.85
N LYS A 18 8.69 -13.06 -6.85
CA LYS A 18 9.30 -13.59 -8.09
C LYS A 18 8.29 -14.19 -9.06
N LYS A 19 7.24 -14.82 -8.57
CA LYS A 19 6.18 -15.40 -9.40
C LYS A 19 5.33 -14.37 -10.12
N SER A 20 5.20 -13.17 -9.56
CA SER A 20 4.35 -12.11 -10.12
C SER A 20 5.10 -11.06 -10.91
N LEU A 21 6.43 -11.06 -10.92
CA LEU A 21 7.24 -10.31 -11.88
C LEU A 21 7.28 -11.06 -13.21
N ASN A 22 6.13 -11.14 -13.81
CA ASN A 22 5.87 -11.64 -15.13
C ASN A 22 6.14 -10.48 -16.13
N PRO A 23 6.59 -10.73 -17.38
CA PRO A 23 6.67 -9.69 -18.42
C PRO A 23 5.38 -8.94 -18.69
N GLU A 24 4.23 -9.45 -18.26
CA GLU A 24 2.93 -8.79 -18.33
C GLU A 24 2.65 -7.83 -17.14
N THR A 25 3.60 -7.67 -16.20
CA THR A 25 3.45 -6.77 -15.06
C THR A 25 3.49 -5.32 -15.53
N CYS A 26 2.56 -4.51 -15.07
CA CYS A 26 2.43 -3.13 -15.51
C CYS A 26 3.50 -2.22 -14.90
N THR A 27 4.21 -1.46 -15.75
CA THR A 27 5.11 -0.42 -15.28
C THR A 27 4.33 0.77 -14.75
N ILE A 28 4.97 1.54 -13.86
CA ILE A 28 4.36 2.77 -13.32
C ILE A 28 4.08 3.80 -14.41
N GLU A 29 4.94 3.90 -15.42
CA GLU A 29 4.78 4.80 -16.55
C GLU A 29 3.52 4.45 -17.35
N ASN A 30 3.37 3.18 -17.73
CA ASN A 30 2.21 2.69 -18.48
C ASN A 30 0.91 2.83 -17.67
N PHE A 31 0.96 2.49 -16.37
CA PHE A 31 -0.18 2.65 -15.50
C PHE A 31 -0.56 4.11 -15.32
N ASN A 32 0.40 4.98 -15.06
CA ASN A 32 0.20 6.41 -14.89
C ASN A 32 -0.38 7.04 -16.16
N LEU A 33 0.14 6.68 -17.34
CA LEU A 33 -0.40 7.13 -18.62
C LEU A 33 -1.87 6.70 -18.78
N SER A 34 -2.22 5.48 -18.42
CA SER A 34 -3.60 4.98 -18.45
C SER A 34 -4.53 5.74 -17.49
N CYS A 35 -3.97 6.36 -16.46
CA CYS A 35 -4.64 7.20 -15.46
C CYS A 35 -4.49 8.70 -15.74
N ALA A 36 -4.23 9.11 -16.99
CA ALA A 36 -4.06 10.50 -17.42
C ALA A 36 -2.88 11.24 -16.75
N GLY A 37 -1.84 10.53 -16.31
CA GLY A 37 -0.61 11.11 -15.78
C GLY A 37 -0.75 11.78 -14.41
N VAL A 38 -1.74 11.40 -13.61
CA VAL A 38 -2.07 12.08 -12.33
C VAL A 38 -1.14 11.70 -11.17
N PHE A 39 -0.38 10.61 -11.29
CA PHE A 39 0.51 10.16 -10.22
C PHE A 39 1.90 10.81 -10.34
N SER A 40 2.46 11.18 -9.21
CA SER A 40 3.84 11.66 -9.09
C SER A 40 4.56 10.94 -7.95
N ARG A 41 5.89 10.87 -8.04
CA ARG A 41 6.73 10.27 -6.99
C ARG A 41 6.77 11.17 -5.76
N TYR A 42 6.41 10.62 -4.61
CA TYR A 42 6.35 11.33 -3.33
C TYR A 42 7.50 10.95 -2.39
N ALA A 43 8.00 9.72 -2.44
CA ALA A 43 9.10 9.28 -1.60
C ALA A 43 9.85 8.10 -2.22
N ASN A 44 11.11 7.93 -1.80
CA ASN A 44 11.83 6.68 -1.95
C ASN A 44 11.71 5.86 -0.66
N ILE A 45 11.72 4.53 -0.78
CA ILE A 45 11.76 3.60 0.35
C ILE A 45 13.15 2.96 0.36
N THR A 46 13.85 3.05 1.49
CA THR A 46 15.23 2.59 1.64
C THR A 46 15.41 1.89 2.98
N LEU A 47 16.55 1.24 3.17
CA LEU A 47 16.95 0.77 4.49
C LEU A 47 17.22 1.96 5.43
N ASP A 48 16.86 1.80 6.69
CA ASP A 48 17.15 2.76 7.76
C ASP A 48 18.52 2.43 8.36
N SER A 49 19.49 3.28 8.13
CA SER A 49 20.85 3.12 8.67
C SER A 49 20.92 3.31 10.18
N ASN A 50 19.88 3.87 10.82
CA ASN A 50 19.83 4.12 12.26
C ASN A 50 18.43 3.86 12.83
N PRO A 51 17.98 2.61 12.87
CA PRO A 51 16.62 2.25 13.25
C PRO A 51 16.35 2.56 14.72
N LYS A 52 15.46 3.50 14.98
CA LYS A 52 15.12 3.93 16.36
C LYS A 52 14.04 3.09 17.02
N ARG A 53 13.26 2.31 16.29
CA ARG A 53 12.06 1.60 16.77
C ARG A 53 11.94 0.16 16.26
N GLY A 54 13.05 -0.47 15.93
CA GLY A 54 13.05 -1.83 15.38
C GLY A 54 12.57 -1.93 13.93
N THR A 55 12.28 -0.79 13.27
CA THR A 55 11.97 -0.77 11.84
C THR A 55 13.27 -0.63 11.05
N THR A 56 13.45 -1.48 10.05
CA THR A 56 14.68 -1.51 9.22
C THR A 56 14.50 -0.74 7.90
N ILE A 57 13.29 -0.31 7.59
CA ILE A 57 12.98 0.46 6.38
C ILE A 57 12.42 1.85 6.70
N MET A 58 12.75 2.80 5.88
CA MET A 58 12.32 4.19 6.00
C MET A 58 11.88 4.79 4.66
N THR A 59 11.21 5.92 4.70
CA THR A 59 10.94 6.74 3.52
C THR A 59 11.74 8.02 3.55
N THR A 60 12.29 8.37 2.38
CA THR A 60 12.87 9.70 2.13
C THR A 60 11.91 10.45 1.20
N PRO A 61 11.12 11.41 1.73
CA PRO A 61 10.20 12.19 0.92
C PRO A 61 10.93 13.07 -0.10
N VAL A 62 10.36 13.17 -1.29
CA VAL A 62 10.83 14.14 -2.32
C VAL A 62 10.47 15.56 -1.90
N TYR A 63 9.25 15.73 -1.34
CA TYR A 63 8.74 17.00 -0.82
C TYR A 63 8.17 16.79 0.58
N SER A 64 8.88 17.27 1.60
CA SER A 64 8.53 16.99 3.02
C SER A 64 7.16 17.53 3.43
N ASP A 65 6.76 18.68 2.93
CA ASP A 65 5.52 19.34 3.31
C ASP A 65 4.30 18.64 2.71
N ILE A 66 4.40 18.24 1.44
CA ILE A 66 3.36 17.47 0.76
C ILE A 66 3.19 16.11 1.42
N TRP A 67 4.29 15.47 1.84
CA TRP A 67 4.28 14.18 2.52
C TRP A 67 3.47 14.18 3.82
N LYS A 68 3.44 15.30 4.53
CA LYS A 68 2.71 15.48 5.79
C LYS A 68 1.30 16.04 5.60
N GLN A 69 0.97 16.51 4.41
CA GLN A 69 -0.31 17.16 4.15
C GLN A 69 -1.47 16.19 4.24
N THR A 70 -2.47 16.51 5.07
CA THR A 70 -3.72 15.74 5.18
C THR A 70 -4.58 15.93 3.93
N GLY A 71 -5.26 14.88 3.52
CA GLY A 71 -6.15 14.87 2.37
C GLY A 71 -6.53 13.45 1.94
N GLU A 72 -7.31 13.36 0.88
CA GLU A 72 -7.57 12.08 0.22
C GLU A 72 -6.51 11.82 -0.84
N TYR A 73 -5.97 10.63 -0.85
CA TYR A 73 -4.92 10.21 -1.78
C TYR A 73 -5.17 8.80 -2.30
N ILE A 74 -4.83 8.59 -3.57
CA ILE A 74 -4.50 7.27 -4.09
C ILE A 74 -2.99 7.18 -4.15
N TYR A 75 -2.44 6.06 -3.70
CA TYR A 75 -1.01 5.81 -3.72
C TYR A 75 -0.67 4.49 -4.39
N ILE A 76 0.52 4.44 -4.93
CA ILE A 76 1.09 3.27 -5.58
C ILE A 76 2.46 3.01 -4.96
N ILE A 77 2.71 1.77 -4.55
CA ILE A 77 4.06 1.31 -4.19
C ILE A 77 4.62 0.61 -5.41
N VAL A 78 5.81 1.03 -5.78
CA VAL A 78 6.51 0.64 -7.01
C VAL A 78 7.83 0.00 -6.63
N LYS A 79 8.18 -1.12 -7.29
CA LYS A 79 9.49 -1.74 -7.22
C LYS A 79 10.10 -1.84 -8.60
N ASP A 80 11.31 -1.31 -8.77
CA ASP A 80 12.07 -1.36 -10.03
C ASP A 80 11.25 -0.89 -11.25
N GLY A 81 10.37 0.10 -11.03
CA GLY A 81 9.44 0.62 -12.04
C GLY A 81 8.11 -0.14 -12.16
N PHE A 82 7.90 -1.27 -11.47
CA PHE A 82 6.66 -2.05 -11.56
C PHE A 82 5.69 -1.75 -10.42
N VAL A 83 4.39 -1.70 -10.75
CA VAL A 83 3.32 -1.48 -9.78
C VAL A 83 3.13 -2.72 -8.90
N MET A 84 3.43 -2.57 -7.61
CA MET A 84 3.33 -3.65 -6.62
C MET A 84 2.08 -3.56 -5.76
N LYS A 85 1.60 -2.33 -5.49
CA LYS A 85 0.41 -2.07 -4.67
C LYS A 85 -0.28 -0.81 -5.11
N ILE A 86 -1.61 -0.84 -5.09
CA ILE A 86 -2.49 0.32 -5.19
C ILE A 86 -3.28 0.40 -3.87
N GLY A 87 -3.50 1.60 -3.36
CA GLY A 87 -4.30 1.81 -2.17
C GLY A 87 -4.76 3.26 -2.03
N GLY A 88 -5.71 3.48 -1.13
CA GLY A 88 -6.24 4.79 -0.82
C GLY A 88 -6.08 5.16 0.65
N THR A 89 -6.13 6.46 0.95
CA THR A 89 -6.16 6.98 2.31
C THR A 89 -6.83 8.35 2.35
N ARG A 90 -7.36 8.70 3.53
CA ARG A 90 -7.90 10.04 3.85
C ARG A 90 -7.04 10.81 4.85
N THR A 91 -5.85 10.32 5.10
CA THR A 91 -4.88 10.97 6.00
C THR A 91 -3.68 11.47 5.20
N SER A 92 -2.61 11.85 5.86
CA SER A 92 -1.36 12.15 5.18
C SER A 92 -0.65 10.88 4.69
N MET A 93 0.19 11.01 3.67
CA MET A 93 1.04 9.90 3.21
C MET A 93 2.00 9.44 4.31
N ARG A 94 2.48 10.35 5.15
CA ARG A 94 3.29 10.03 6.32
C ARG A 94 2.57 9.08 7.29
N GLU A 95 1.31 9.39 7.64
CA GLU A 95 0.53 8.55 8.55
C GLU A 95 0.23 7.19 7.94
N ARG A 96 -0.07 7.16 6.64
CA ARG A 96 -0.27 5.91 5.93
C ARG A 96 1.00 5.05 5.93
N TRP A 97 2.16 5.65 5.68
CA TRP A 97 3.44 4.94 5.75
C TRP A 97 3.72 4.40 7.16
N VAL A 98 3.51 5.22 8.19
CA VAL A 98 3.68 4.78 9.59
C VAL A 98 2.80 3.57 9.90
N SER A 99 1.59 3.49 9.36
CA SER A 99 0.73 2.32 9.54
C SER A 99 1.33 1.04 8.89
N TYR A 100 2.07 1.17 7.81
CA TYR A 100 2.80 0.04 7.21
C TYR A 100 4.01 -0.38 8.05
N LEU A 101 4.74 0.57 8.62
CA LEU A 101 5.85 0.26 9.52
C LEU A 101 5.40 -0.55 10.74
N CYS A 102 4.16 -0.41 11.19
CA CYS A 102 3.61 -1.27 12.25
C CYS A 102 3.60 -2.77 11.88
N GLY A 103 3.77 -3.11 10.60
CA GLY A 103 3.88 -4.48 10.13
C GLY A 103 5.06 -5.26 10.73
N HIS A 104 6.16 -4.59 11.12
CA HIS A 104 7.30 -5.21 11.79
C HIS A 104 6.96 -5.79 13.17
N CYS A 105 5.95 -5.22 13.82
CA CYS A 105 5.52 -5.58 15.17
C CYS A 105 4.32 -6.53 15.20
N VAL A 106 3.93 -7.14 14.09
CA VAL A 106 2.83 -8.11 14.07
C VAL A 106 3.32 -9.41 14.72
N PRO A 107 3.27 -9.54 16.07
CA PRO A 107 3.63 -10.78 16.73
C PRO A 107 2.52 -11.80 16.45
N GLN A 108 2.87 -13.07 16.41
CA GLN A 108 1.90 -14.13 16.62
C GLN A 108 1.25 -13.89 17.99
N ARG A 109 0.09 -13.25 18.00
CA ARG A 109 -0.68 -13.15 19.25
C ARG A 109 -1.41 -14.45 19.46
N ASN A 110 -0.84 -15.28 20.31
CA ASN A 110 -1.51 -16.45 20.78
C ASN A 110 -2.38 -16.09 22.00
N LYS A 111 -3.58 -16.64 22.06
CA LYS A 111 -4.38 -16.66 23.29
C LYS A 111 -3.59 -17.42 24.37
N LYS A 112 -3.96 -17.23 25.64
CA LYS A 112 -3.35 -17.97 26.78
C LYS A 112 -3.41 -19.47 26.63
N ASN A 113 -4.35 -20.01 25.85
CA ASN A 113 -4.49 -21.43 25.54
C ASN A 113 -3.70 -21.89 24.29
N GLY A 114 -2.81 -21.05 23.74
CA GLY A 114 -2.00 -21.36 22.57
C GLY A 114 -2.71 -21.16 21.22
N GLU A 115 -4.01 -20.87 21.19
CA GLU A 115 -4.73 -20.55 19.96
C GLU A 115 -4.40 -19.15 19.46
N SER A 116 -4.33 -18.97 18.14
CA SER A 116 -4.16 -17.65 17.52
C SER A 116 -5.42 -16.80 17.72
N TYR A 117 -5.24 -15.50 17.96
CA TYR A 117 -6.36 -14.57 17.91
C TYR A 117 -6.93 -14.52 16.51
N PRO A 118 -8.24 -14.69 16.32
CA PRO A 118 -8.86 -14.48 15.03
C PRO A 118 -8.71 -12.99 14.67
N GLY A 119 -8.12 -12.75 13.53
CA GLY A 119 -8.00 -11.53 12.79
C GLY A 119 -8.34 -10.20 13.47
N LYS A 120 -7.39 -9.35 13.62
CA LYS A 120 -7.40 -7.89 13.57
C LYS A 120 -5.96 -7.37 13.38
N MET A 121 -5.06 -8.27 13.03
CA MET A 121 -3.72 -7.86 12.62
C MET A 121 -3.79 -7.44 11.17
N SER A 122 -3.16 -6.34 10.82
CA SER A 122 -3.05 -5.95 9.42
C SER A 122 -2.02 -6.85 8.74
N VAL A 123 -2.46 -8.04 8.37
CA VAL A 123 -1.69 -9.03 7.63
C VAL A 123 -1.07 -8.40 6.38
N THR A 124 -1.83 -7.56 5.70
CA THR A 124 -1.37 -6.76 4.55
C THR A 124 -0.19 -5.86 4.90
N ASN A 125 -0.22 -5.19 6.07
CA ASN A 125 0.90 -4.33 6.47
C ASN A 125 2.16 -5.14 6.77
N ALA A 126 2.02 -6.30 7.45
CA ALA A 126 3.14 -7.17 7.74
C ALA A 126 3.76 -7.75 6.46
N HIS A 127 2.91 -8.22 5.54
CA HIS A 127 3.38 -8.74 4.25
C HIS A 127 4.13 -7.67 3.46
N LEU A 128 3.54 -6.48 3.33
CA LEU A 128 4.20 -5.38 2.64
C LEU A 128 5.54 -5.02 3.28
N TYR A 129 5.57 -4.85 4.61
CA TYR A 129 6.77 -4.50 5.34
C TYR A 129 7.90 -5.51 5.08
N HIS A 130 7.64 -6.80 5.33
CA HIS A 130 8.65 -7.85 5.18
C HIS A 130 9.07 -8.07 3.73
N THR A 131 8.17 -7.92 2.77
CA THR A 131 8.52 -8.01 1.35
C THR A 131 9.51 -6.92 0.95
N ILE A 132 9.26 -5.66 1.37
CA ILE A 132 10.15 -4.54 1.08
C ILE A 132 11.49 -4.71 1.81
N GLU A 133 11.44 -5.03 3.10
CA GLU A 133 12.64 -5.25 3.93
C GLU A 133 13.56 -6.30 3.33
N HIS A 134 13.03 -7.47 3.01
CA HIS A 134 13.80 -8.56 2.41
C HIS A 134 14.43 -8.20 1.07
N ASP A 135 13.64 -7.56 0.22
CA ASP A 135 14.13 -7.19 -1.10
C ASP A 135 15.24 -6.14 -1.03
N LEU A 136 15.11 -5.16 -0.13
CA LEU A 136 16.15 -4.15 0.10
C LEU A 136 17.43 -4.76 0.71
N LEU A 137 17.30 -5.79 1.55
CA LEU A 137 18.44 -6.45 2.18
C LEU A 137 19.19 -7.41 1.22
N GLU A 138 18.46 -8.09 0.34
CA GLU A 138 19.02 -9.17 -0.46
C GLU A 138 19.28 -8.80 -1.92
N ASN A 139 18.49 -7.90 -2.50
CA ASN A 139 18.49 -7.63 -3.95
C ASN A 139 18.76 -6.16 -4.30
N GLU A 140 18.92 -5.28 -3.31
CA GLU A 140 19.11 -3.84 -3.52
C GLU A 140 18.02 -3.20 -4.41
N GLY A 141 16.80 -3.74 -4.34
CA GLY A 141 15.67 -3.29 -5.17
C GLY A 141 15.35 -1.81 -4.94
N LYS A 142 14.93 -1.14 -6.00
CA LYS A 142 14.51 0.26 -5.92
C LYS A 142 13.03 0.36 -5.62
N TRP A 143 12.69 0.85 -4.43
CA TRP A 143 11.32 1.02 -3.99
C TRP A 143 10.92 2.48 -3.94
N GLU A 144 9.74 2.78 -4.46
CA GLU A 144 9.21 4.14 -4.56
C GLU A 144 7.75 4.21 -4.11
N PHE A 145 7.35 5.38 -3.61
CA PHE A 145 5.99 5.72 -3.23
C PHE A 145 5.48 6.80 -4.18
N TRP A 146 4.48 6.48 -4.98
CA TRP A 146 3.83 7.38 -5.92
C TRP A 146 2.44 7.73 -5.41
N CYS A 147 2.00 8.96 -5.59
CA CYS A 147 0.70 9.41 -5.12
C CYS A 147 -0.01 10.34 -6.10
N TRP A 148 -1.31 10.29 -6.01
CA TRP A 148 -2.24 11.27 -6.57
C TRP A 148 -3.06 11.86 -5.42
N LYS A 149 -2.95 13.17 -5.19
CA LYS A 149 -3.81 13.89 -4.26
C LYS A 149 -5.15 14.14 -4.94
N LEU A 150 -6.22 13.63 -4.36
CA LEU A 150 -7.55 13.78 -4.91
C LEU A 150 -8.09 15.21 -4.68
N PRO A 151 -8.93 15.71 -5.59
CA PRO A 151 -9.65 16.95 -5.37
C PRO A 151 -10.65 16.79 -4.23
N VAL A 152 -10.93 17.90 -3.54
CA VAL A 152 -12.01 17.92 -2.54
C VAL A 152 -13.34 17.84 -3.26
N SER A 153 -14.15 16.85 -2.90
CA SER A 153 -15.50 16.67 -3.47
C SER A 153 -16.53 17.21 -2.48
N ILE A 154 -17.28 18.21 -2.88
CA ILE A 154 -18.39 18.78 -2.10
C ILE A 154 -19.70 18.32 -2.73
N VAL A 155 -20.60 17.78 -1.92
CA VAL A 155 -21.94 17.36 -2.34
C VAL A 155 -22.98 18.01 -1.47
N GLN A 156 -24.12 18.36 -2.06
CA GLN A 156 -25.29 18.82 -1.32
C GLN A 156 -26.17 17.64 -0.92
N VAL A 157 -26.52 17.56 0.35
CA VAL A 157 -27.44 16.57 0.88
C VAL A 157 -28.53 17.26 1.68
N ASP A 158 -29.72 16.70 1.67
CA ASP A 158 -30.77 17.15 2.57
C ASP A 158 -30.58 16.50 3.94
N ILE A 159 -30.40 17.32 4.97
CA ILE A 159 -30.32 16.86 6.36
C ILE A 159 -31.54 17.43 7.09
N MET A 160 -32.53 16.58 7.33
CA MET A 160 -33.77 16.95 8.03
C MET A 160 -34.51 18.16 7.40
N GLY A 161 -34.59 18.21 6.06
CA GLY A 161 -35.22 19.28 5.32
C GLY A 161 -34.33 20.50 5.08
N VAL A 162 -33.06 20.48 5.49
CA VAL A 162 -32.10 21.57 5.28
C VAL A 162 -31.04 21.17 4.28
N PRO A 163 -30.95 21.84 3.09
CA PRO A 163 -29.84 21.62 2.16
C PRO A 163 -28.51 21.95 2.81
N THR A 164 -27.63 20.97 2.92
CA THR A 164 -26.33 21.09 3.61
C THR A 164 -25.21 20.62 2.70
N GLU A 165 -24.15 21.41 2.60
CA GLU A 165 -22.93 21.01 1.91
C GLU A 165 -22.06 20.14 2.82
N ILE A 166 -21.65 18.98 2.31
CA ILE A 166 -20.72 18.10 3.02
C ILE A 166 -19.54 17.74 2.12
N VAL A 167 -18.39 17.50 2.74
CA VAL A 167 -17.22 16.95 2.05
C VAL A 167 -17.41 15.45 1.94
N ALA A 168 -17.55 14.95 0.70
CA ALA A 168 -17.70 13.54 0.42
C ALA A 168 -16.35 12.82 0.47
N GLN A 169 -16.33 11.61 1.03
CA GLN A 169 -15.17 10.73 0.95
C GLN A 169 -15.21 9.96 -0.37
N THR A 170 -14.26 10.21 -1.24
CA THR A 170 -14.24 9.66 -2.60
C THR A 170 -13.11 8.68 -2.86
N PHE A 171 -12.08 8.63 -2.01
CA PHE A 171 -10.88 7.84 -2.27
C PHE A 171 -11.14 6.35 -2.52
N HIS A 172 -12.15 5.74 -1.89
CA HIS A 172 -12.52 4.34 -2.15
C HIS A 172 -12.99 4.11 -3.59
N ALA A 173 -13.77 5.04 -4.14
CA ALA A 173 -14.22 4.95 -5.54
C ALA A 173 -13.04 5.08 -6.51
N TYR A 174 -12.12 6.01 -6.24
CA TYR A 174 -10.91 6.18 -7.03
C TYR A 174 -9.96 4.98 -6.91
N GLU A 175 -9.77 4.43 -5.70
CA GLU A 175 -8.98 3.22 -5.47
C GLU A 175 -9.54 2.05 -6.27
N SER A 176 -10.86 1.81 -6.18
CA SER A 176 -11.54 0.76 -6.93
C SER A 176 -11.35 0.92 -8.43
N ARG A 177 -11.48 2.15 -8.95
CA ARG A 177 -11.28 2.42 -10.37
C ARG A 177 -9.83 2.21 -10.82
N CYS A 178 -8.85 2.58 -10.01
CA CYS A 178 -7.44 2.30 -10.27
C CYS A 178 -7.16 0.79 -10.29
N MET A 179 -7.78 0.03 -9.37
CA MET A 179 -7.67 -1.43 -9.34
C MET A 179 -8.29 -2.10 -10.57
N GLU A 180 -9.43 -1.61 -11.04
CA GLU A 180 -10.07 -2.06 -12.28
C GLU A 180 -9.15 -1.81 -13.48
N LYS A 181 -8.62 -0.59 -13.59
CA LYS A 181 -7.66 -0.23 -14.64
C LYS A 181 -6.44 -1.14 -14.66
N PHE A 182 -5.88 -1.43 -13.49
CA PHE A 182 -4.75 -2.33 -13.40
C PHE A 182 -5.11 -3.75 -13.90
N ARG A 183 -6.30 -4.26 -13.53
CA ARG A 183 -6.81 -5.55 -14.03
C ARG A 183 -7.08 -5.53 -15.52
N GLU A 184 -7.61 -4.43 -16.08
CA GLU A 184 -7.81 -4.27 -17.52
C GLU A 184 -6.49 -4.43 -18.30
N ILE A 185 -5.37 -3.95 -17.72
CA ILE A 185 -4.05 -3.99 -18.35
C ILE A 185 -3.36 -5.36 -18.17
N THR A 186 -3.49 -5.96 -16.98
CA THR A 186 -2.65 -7.10 -16.57
C THR A 186 -3.41 -8.41 -16.42
N GLY A 187 -4.73 -8.39 -16.36
CA GLY A 187 -5.58 -9.54 -16.07
C GLY A 187 -5.62 -9.95 -14.58
N HIS A 188 -4.86 -9.30 -13.69
CA HIS A 188 -4.77 -9.64 -12.27
C HIS A 188 -4.69 -8.40 -11.37
N THR A 189 -4.66 -8.59 -10.05
CA THR A 189 -4.45 -7.51 -9.09
C THR A 189 -2.96 -7.31 -8.80
N PRO A 190 -2.55 -6.11 -8.32
CA PRO A 190 -1.18 -5.92 -7.87
C PRO A 190 -0.80 -6.90 -6.76
N LEU A 191 0.43 -7.42 -6.78
CA LEU A 191 0.91 -8.49 -5.91
C LEU A 191 0.68 -8.24 -4.42
N LEU A 192 0.84 -7.00 -3.96
CA LEU A 192 0.75 -6.65 -2.54
C LEU A 192 -0.64 -6.09 -2.15
N CYS A 193 -1.68 -6.41 -2.95
CA CYS A 193 -3.08 -6.05 -2.68
C CYS A 193 -3.88 -7.26 -2.17
N ASP A 194 -3.52 -7.78 -1.00
CA ASP A 194 -4.13 -8.99 -0.41
C ASP A 194 -5.65 -8.93 -0.28
N ASN A 195 -6.20 -7.74 -0.02
CA ASN A 195 -7.65 -7.58 0.14
C ASN A 195 -8.43 -7.84 -1.16
N ALA A 196 -7.74 -7.80 -2.30
CA ALA A 196 -8.33 -8.00 -3.61
C ALA A 196 -8.07 -9.41 -4.18
N ASP A 197 -7.18 -10.19 -3.55
CA ASP A 197 -6.87 -11.56 -3.95
C ASP A 197 -7.59 -12.56 -3.05
N PRO A 198 -8.56 -13.36 -3.58
CA PRO A 198 -9.29 -14.35 -2.81
C PRO A 198 -8.42 -15.45 -2.20
N SER A 199 -7.22 -15.68 -2.75
CA SER A 199 -6.29 -16.72 -2.25
C SER A 199 -5.71 -16.41 -0.87
N TYR A 200 -5.85 -15.17 -0.39
CA TYR A 200 -5.39 -14.71 0.92
C TYR A 200 -6.51 -14.59 1.97
N ARG A 201 -7.72 -15.04 1.65
CA ARG A 201 -8.88 -15.01 2.57
C ARG A 201 -9.05 -16.32 3.33
#